data_fd0e60d72cf2478a3d4ba79731c0cf1b
#
_entry.id   fd0e60d72cf2478a3d4ba79731c0cf1b
#
_cell.length_a   1.000
_cell.length_b   1.000
_cell.length_c   1.000
_cell.angle_alpha   90.00
_cell.angle_beta   90.00
_cell.angle_gamma   90.00
#
_symmetry.space_group_name_H-M   'P 1'
#
loop_
_entity.id
_entity.type
_entity.pdbx_description
1 polymer ?
#
loop_
_entity_poly.entity_id
_entity_poly.type
_entity_poly.pdbx_seq_one_letter_code
_entity_poly.pdbx_strand_id
1 'polypeptide(L)'
;MNARIRQSVGRVRIRGHAVIAIAVALSAFVFPDVAQAHGRSTVVALDYVARPAASGEVAPGIRAGVIDGDRKLELSVLPSREVVVRGYGEEPFLRFSALGVQVNVDSPTAIANRLVSGGAIAAVGSGAPARWKVLTKRHRLTWHDHRLGPRSGLRPGDGRVGEWAIPIVADGKPAAIQGGLWRATKPTVLPWLAIWLATVAAAGAVLRLGTSRMRRSTVYLAAVIAVGGLLLVSAGFAAATGRSRIVLWGELAFPAALAVAAGAAFFLRPRQRYIASAVVAGFAFAAALEDVSVFWHGFVVSSLPAQIARAGVATTLAAAAYAVAVVLADLMRDEPVRLRRPRPRPPLQPRLAIPKGKPR
;
A
#
# COMPACT_ATOMS: atom_id res chain seq x y z
N MET A 1 -21.59 19.16 47.28
CA MET A 1 -20.83 17.99 46.86
C MET A 1 -21.13 17.48 45.44
N ASN A 2 -21.97 18.16 44.65
CA ASN A 2 -22.47 17.65 43.35
C ASN A 2 -21.83 18.27 42.09
N ALA A 3 -21.02 19.34 42.21
CA ALA A 3 -20.45 20.00 41.02
C ALA A 3 -19.16 19.34 40.47
N ARG A 4 -18.36 18.70 41.31
CA ARG A 4 -17.10 18.05 40.87
C ARG A 4 -17.33 16.74 40.12
N ILE A 5 -18.45 16.03 40.36
CA ILE A 5 -18.78 14.76 39.69
C ILE A 5 -19.26 15.01 38.25
N ARG A 6 -19.93 16.10 37.97
CA ARG A 6 -20.43 16.44 36.62
C ARG A 6 -19.27 16.85 35.65
N GLN A 7 -18.24 17.52 36.14
CA GLN A 7 -17.10 17.89 35.29
C GLN A 7 -16.22 16.71 34.86
N SER A 8 -16.12 15.64 35.67
CA SER A 8 -15.33 14.45 35.32
C SER A 8 -16.01 13.58 34.25
N VAL A 9 -17.35 13.50 34.25
CA VAL A 9 -18.12 12.74 33.28
C VAL A 9 -18.10 13.41 31.89
N GLY A 10 -18.16 14.75 31.84
CA GLY A 10 -18.10 15.49 30.57
C GLY A 10 -16.72 15.34 29.85
N ARG A 11 -15.63 15.41 30.60
CA ARG A 11 -14.27 15.27 30.03
C ARG A 11 -13.95 13.87 29.52
N VAL A 12 -14.52 12.84 30.12
CA VAL A 12 -14.36 11.44 29.64
C VAL A 12 -15.13 11.22 28.33
N ARG A 13 -16.32 11.80 28.20
CA ARG A 13 -17.13 11.71 26.96
C ARG A 13 -16.44 12.37 25.76
N ILE A 14 -15.93 13.59 25.89
CA ILE A 14 -15.29 14.33 24.78
C ILE A 14 -14.06 13.57 24.23
N ARG A 15 -13.27 12.93 25.11
CA ARG A 15 -12.08 12.17 24.68
C ARG A 15 -12.39 10.83 24.02
N GLY A 16 -13.50 10.16 24.43
CA GLY A 16 -13.97 8.96 23.74
C GLY A 16 -14.43 9.23 22.32
N HIS A 17 -15.12 10.36 22.10
CA HIS A 17 -15.56 10.76 20.76
C HIS A 17 -14.41 11.08 19.81
N ALA A 18 -13.29 11.64 20.32
CA ALA A 18 -12.10 11.90 19.49
C ALA A 18 -11.46 10.59 18.99
N VAL A 19 -11.38 9.54 19.81
CA VAL A 19 -10.85 8.23 19.38
C VAL A 19 -11.77 7.58 18.36
N ILE A 20 -13.10 7.67 18.56
CA ILE A 20 -14.09 7.19 17.60
C ILE A 20 -14.02 8.00 16.30
N ALA A 21 -13.90 9.31 16.37
CA ALA A 21 -13.74 10.18 15.19
C ALA A 21 -12.47 9.87 14.39
N ILE A 22 -11.35 9.62 15.06
CA ILE A 22 -10.10 9.18 14.40
C ILE A 22 -10.29 7.80 13.77
N ALA A 23 -10.91 6.85 14.44
CA ALA A 23 -11.18 5.53 13.89
C ALA A 23 -12.13 5.59 12.68
N VAL A 24 -13.19 6.42 12.75
CA VAL A 24 -14.13 6.66 11.63
C VAL A 24 -13.43 7.39 10.48
N ALA A 25 -12.61 8.39 10.74
CA ALA A 25 -11.82 9.07 9.72
C ALA A 25 -10.84 8.12 9.04
N LEU A 26 -10.14 7.26 9.80
CA LEU A 26 -9.25 6.24 9.24
C LEU A 26 -10.02 5.18 8.44
N SER A 27 -11.21 4.77 8.87
CA SER A 27 -12.04 3.82 8.11
C SER A 27 -12.51 4.41 6.77
N ALA A 28 -12.77 5.71 6.71
CA ALA A 28 -13.10 6.39 5.44
C ALA A 28 -11.93 6.37 4.42
N PHE A 29 -10.69 6.26 4.90
CA PHE A 29 -9.51 6.07 4.03
C PHE A 29 -9.28 4.62 3.61
N VAL A 30 -9.76 3.65 4.41
CA VAL A 30 -9.61 2.20 4.09
C VAL A 30 -10.65 1.74 3.07
N PHE A 31 -11.80 2.42 2.97
CA PHE A 31 -12.89 2.09 2.04
C PHE A 31 -13.13 3.12 0.93
N PRO A 32 -12.13 3.85 0.40
CA PRO A 32 -12.35 4.70 -0.78
C PRO A 32 -12.67 3.89 -2.03
N ASP A 33 -12.40 2.58 -2.04
CA ASP A 33 -12.44 1.73 -3.22
C ASP A 33 -13.80 1.17 -3.57
N VAL A 34 -14.82 1.37 -2.75
CA VAL A 34 -16.20 1.07 -3.16
C VAL A 34 -16.66 1.97 -4.32
N ALA A 35 -15.98 3.12 -4.52
CA ALA A 35 -16.22 4.05 -5.62
C ALA A 35 -15.18 3.97 -6.76
N GLN A 36 -14.07 3.25 -6.59
CA GLN A 36 -13.06 3.06 -7.63
C GLN A 36 -13.10 1.60 -8.09
N ALA A 37 -13.87 1.34 -9.14
CA ALA A 37 -13.86 0.06 -9.87
C ALA A 37 -12.48 -0.30 -10.49
N HIS A 38 -11.43 0.37 -10.06
CA HIS A 38 -10.04 0.20 -10.47
C HIS A 38 -9.21 0.16 -9.20
N GLY A 39 -9.18 -1.02 -8.58
CA GLY A 39 -8.37 -1.29 -7.42
C GLY A 39 -6.94 -0.77 -7.60
N ARG A 40 -6.24 -0.48 -6.53
CA ARG A 40 -4.79 -0.21 -6.49
C ARG A 40 -4.08 -1.23 -7.37
N SER A 41 -3.90 -0.92 -8.65
CA SER A 41 -3.22 -1.79 -9.61
C SER A 41 -1.70 -1.59 -9.57
N THR A 42 -1.16 -1.18 -8.46
CA THR A 42 0.29 -1.20 -8.27
C THR A 42 0.68 -2.59 -7.86
N VAL A 43 0.97 -3.40 -8.85
CA VAL A 43 1.66 -4.66 -8.60
C VAL A 43 3.00 -4.31 -7.97
N VAL A 44 3.20 -4.70 -6.73
CA VAL A 44 4.42 -4.42 -5.95
C VAL A 44 5.51 -5.46 -6.16
N ALA A 45 5.15 -6.62 -6.75
CA ALA A 45 6.11 -7.68 -7.05
C ALA A 45 5.72 -8.49 -8.29
N LEU A 46 6.72 -8.99 -9.03
CA LEU A 46 6.61 -9.64 -10.33
C LEU A 46 7.55 -10.85 -10.42
N ASP A 47 7.21 -11.79 -11.30
CA ASP A 47 8.09 -12.93 -11.62
C ASP A 47 9.05 -12.66 -12.78
N TYR A 48 8.82 -11.57 -13.53
CA TYR A 48 9.61 -11.24 -14.71
C TYR A 48 10.12 -9.81 -14.68
N VAL A 49 11.26 -9.60 -15.35
CA VAL A 49 11.88 -8.28 -15.55
C VAL A 49 12.25 -8.16 -17.01
N ALA A 50 11.72 -7.16 -17.68
CA ALA A 50 12.14 -6.79 -19.02
C ALA A 50 13.29 -5.79 -18.94
N ARG A 51 14.28 -5.95 -19.81
CA ARG A 51 15.42 -5.03 -19.92
C ARG A 51 15.64 -4.71 -21.39
N PRO A 52 15.88 -3.44 -21.77
CA PRO A 52 16.25 -3.10 -23.12
C PRO A 52 17.62 -3.69 -23.48
N ALA A 53 17.86 -3.91 -24.75
CA ALA A 53 19.15 -4.34 -25.24
C ALA A 53 20.21 -3.25 -24.98
N ALA A 54 21.42 -3.66 -24.68
CA ALA A 54 22.57 -2.79 -24.40
C ALA A 54 22.27 -1.68 -23.37
N SER A 55 22.69 -0.45 -23.64
CA SER A 55 22.52 0.72 -22.76
C SER A 55 21.12 1.36 -22.82
N GLY A 56 20.16 0.73 -23.48
CA GLY A 56 18.83 1.35 -23.74
C GLY A 56 18.86 2.41 -24.85
N GLU A 57 20.01 2.68 -25.47
CA GLU A 57 20.12 3.54 -26.63
C GLU A 57 19.74 2.75 -27.87
N VAL A 58 18.64 3.17 -28.52
CA VAL A 58 18.12 2.54 -29.76
C VAL A 58 18.85 3.10 -30.96
N ALA A 59 19.12 4.41 -30.95
CA ALA A 59 19.90 5.17 -31.91
C ALA A 59 20.34 6.50 -31.25
N PRO A 60 21.31 7.23 -31.83
CA PRO A 60 21.72 8.52 -31.29
C PRO A 60 20.52 9.45 -31.05
N GLY A 61 20.31 9.85 -29.78
CA GLY A 61 19.21 10.70 -29.35
C GLY A 61 17.85 10.00 -29.14
N ILE A 62 17.80 8.66 -29.21
CA ILE A 62 16.61 7.85 -28.92
C ILE A 62 16.95 6.84 -27.83
N ARG A 63 16.38 7.00 -26.64
CA ARG A 63 16.63 6.13 -25.50
C ARG A 63 15.33 5.49 -25.01
N ALA A 64 15.40 4.18 -24.77
CA ALA A 64 14.32 3.39 -24.22
C ALA A 64 14.70 2.83 -22.84
N GLY A 65 13.77 2.86 -21.90
CA GLY A 65 13.88 2.27 -20.58
C GLY A 65 12.66 1.44 -20.25
N VAL A 66 12.81 0.45 -19.37
CA VAL A 66 11.67 -0.28 -18.81
C VAL A 66 11.51 0.13 -17.36
N ILE A 67 10.26 0.43 -16.99
CA ILE A 67 9.87 0.82 -15.64
C ILE A 67 8.84 -0.20 -15.13
N ASP A 68 8.80 -0.40 -13.81
CA ASP A 68 7.89 -1.36 -13.16
C ASP A 68 8.08 -2.81 -13.65
N GLY A 69 9.34 -3.25 -13.75
CA GLY A 69 9.67 -4.64 -14.07
C GLY A 69 9.47 -5.01 -15.54
N ASP A 70 8.29 -5.47 -15.94
CA ASP A 70 7.96 -5.87 -17.31
C ASP A 70 6.71 -5.15 -17.86
N ARG A 71 6.35 -4.00 -17.28
CA ARG A 71 5.03 -3.41 -17.52
C ARG A 71 5.04 -2.13 -18.34
N LYS A 72 5.99 -1.23 -18.11
CA LYS A 72 5.99 0.08 -18.73
C LYS A 72 7.26 0.33 -19.52
N LEU A 73 7.08 0.80 -20.76
CA LEU A 73 8.16 1.36 -21.54
C LEU A 73 8.22 2.86 -21.34
N GLU A 74 9.43 3.37 -21.17
CA GLU A 74 9.73 4.78 -21.25
C GLU A 74 10.55 5.03 -22.50
N LEU A 75 10.16 6.00 -23.31
CA LEU A 75 10.90 6.45 -24.49
C LEU A 75 11.21 7.95 -24.36
N SER A 76 12.46 8.30 -24.56
CA SER A 76 12.94 9.67 -24.61
C SER A 76 13.61 9.89 -25.97
N VAL A 77 13.20 10.96 -26.65
CA VAL A 77 13.65 11.29 -28.02
C VAL A 77 14.09 12.74 -28.05
N LEU A 78 15.23 13.04 -28.64
CA LEU A 78 15.67 14.43 -28.82
C LEU A 78 14.69 15.20 -29.73
N PRO A 79 14.49 16.52 -29.50
CA PRO A 79 13.57 17.33 -30.31
C PRO A 79 13.89 17.37 -31.80
N SER A 80 15.14 17.14 -32.17
CA SER A 80 15.62 17.11 -33.56
C SER A 80 15.33 15.80 -34.30
N ARG A 81 14.75 14.79 -33.59
CA ARG A 81 14.47 13.48 -34.16
C ARG A 81 12.95 13.29 -34.26
N GLU A 82 12.53 12.49 -35.23
CA GLU A 82 11.15 12.04 -35.36
C GLU A 82 11.06 10.53 -35.16
N VAL A 83 10.21 10.08 -34.23
CA VAL A 83 9.98 8.66 -33.96
C VAL A 83 8.48 8.39 -33.93
N VAL A 84 8.02 7.44 -34.74
CA VAL A 84 6.67 6.90 -34.69
C VAL A 84 6.72 5.50 -34.11
N VAL A 85 6.07 5.30 -32.96
CA VAL A 85 5.92 3.97 -32.32
C VAL A 85 4.70 3.28 -32.95
N ARG A 86 4.88 2.01 -33.34
CA ARG A 86 3.80 1.17 -33.84
C ARG A 86 3.01 0.55 -32.69
N GLY A 87 1.69 0.53 -32.84
CA GLY A 87 0.77 -0.12 -31.90
C GLY A 87 0.78 -1.64 -32.00
N TYR A 88 -0.17 -2.28 -31.33
CA TYR A 88 -0.29 -3.76 -31.31
C TYR A 88 -0.74 -4.34 -32.67
N GLY A 89 -1.48 -3.56 -33.48
CA GLY A 89 -1.89 -3.89 -34.82
C GLY A 89 -1.03 -3.22 -35.91
N GLU A 90 0.22 -2.87 -35.61
CA GLU A 90 1.17 -2.18 -36.50
C GLU A 90 0.70 -0.77 -36.94
N GLU A 91 -0.38 -0.26 -36.39
CA GLU A 91 -0.87 1.10 -36.63
C GLU A 91 0.07 2.15 -36.04
N PRO A 92 0.11 3.39 -36.57
CA PRO A 92 0.78 4.50 -35.92
C PRO A 92 0.11 4.80 -34.56
N PHE A 93 0.89 4.70 -33.44
CA PHE A 93 0.37 4.83 -32.08
C PHE A 93 0.82 6.12 -31.40
N LEU A 94 2.13 6.33 -31.27
CA LEU A 94 2.73 7.53 -30.68
C LEU A 94 3.69 8.15 -31.68
N ARG A 95 3.78 9.50 -31.67
CA ARG A 95 4.75 10.26 -32.46
C ARG A 95 5.51 11.19 -31.55
N PHE A 96 6.82 11.08 -31.56
CA PHE A 96 7.77 11.99 -30.92
C PHE A 96 8.33 12.89 -32.02
N SER A 97 8.29 14.21 -31.82
CA SER A 97 8.75 15.20 -32.79
C SER A 97 9.14 16.49 -32.08
N ALA A 98 9.55 17.52 -32.80
CA ALA A 98 9.80 18.85 -32.24
C ALA A 98 8.60 19.43 -31.46
N LEU A 99 7.38 19.00 -31.73
CA LEU A 99 6.16 19.41 -31.02
C LEU A 99 5.97 18.69 -29.64
N GLY A 100 6.86 17.78 -29.29
CA GLY A 100 6.72 16.91 -28.14
C GLY A 100 6.15 15.54 -28.51
N VAL A 101 5.35 14.94 -27.62
CA VAL A 101 4.72 13.63 -27.86
C VAL A 101 3.26 13.80 -28.23
N GLN A 102 2.90 13.16 -29.34
CA GLN A 102 1.54 13.12 -29.88
C GLN A 102 1.02 11.68 -29.86
N VAL A 103 -0.29 11.53 -29.69
CA VAL A 103 -0.99 10.24 -29.79
C VAL A 103 -1.92 10.25 -31.00
N ASN A 104 -1.98 9.14 -31.70
CA ASN A 104 -3.02 8.91 -32.70
C ASN A 104 -4.33 8.57 -31.96
N VAL A 105 -5.32 9.46 -32.07
CA VAL A 105 -6.61 9.31 -31.36
C VAL A 105 -7.44 8.13 -31.87
N ASP A 106 -7.13 7.60 -33.04
CA ASP A 106 -7.81 6.47 -33.66
C ASP A 106 -7.06 5.14 -33.42
N SER A 107 -5.91 5.17 -32.73
CA SER A 107 -5.14 3.95 -32.45
C SER A 107 -5.84 3.07 -31.40
N PRO A 108 -6.15 1.79 -31.73
CA PRO A 108 -6.65 0.82 -30.75
C PRO A 108 -5.71 0.68 -29.55
N THR A 109 -4.39 0.76 -29.78
CA THR A 109 -3.38 0.74 -28.72
C THR A 109 -3.50 1.95 -27.80
N ALA A 110 -3.80 3.14 -28.33
CA ALA A 110 -4.01 4.35 -27.54
C ALA A 110 -5.25 4.25 -26.64
N ILE A 111 -6.32 3.67 -27.16
CA ILE A 111 -7.56 3.42 -26.41
C ILE A 111 -7.32 2.37 -25.31
N ALA A 112 -6.68 1.24 -25.64
CA ALA A 112 -6.34 0.18 -24.68
C ALA A 112 -5.46 0.70 -23.54
N ASN A 113 -4.54 1.63 -23.82
CA ASN A 113 -3.67 2.28 -22.85
C ASN A 113 -4.32 3.49 -22.15
N ARG A 114 -5.57 3.82 -22.44
CA ARG A 114 -6.30 4.97 -21.86
C ARG A 114 -5.57 6.32 -22.04
N LEU A 115 -4.80 6.46 -23.12
CA LEU A 115 -4.14 7.71 -23.48
C LEU A 115 -5.10 8.69 -24.16
N VAL A 116 -6.22 8.16 -24.66
CA VAL A 116 -7.33 8.93 -25.22
C VAL A 116 -8.63 8.47 -24.58
N SER A 117 -9.53 9.40 -24.30
CA SER A 117 -10.87 9.11 -23.79
C SER A 117 -11.71 8.49 -24.91
N GLY A 118 -12.35 7.37 -24.67
CA GLY A 118 -12.96 6.48 -25.65
C GLY A 118 -13.79 7.19 -26.73
N GLY A 119 -13.39 6.97 -27.96
CA GLY A 119 -14.28 6.96 -29.10
C GLY A 119 -14.69 5.52 -29.39
N ALA A 120 -15.80 5.32 -30.11
CA ALA A 120 -16.10 4.02 -30.68
C ALA A 120 -14.86 3.50 -31.40
N ILE A 121 -14.50 2.22 -31.15
CA ILE A 121 -13.46 1.54 -31.91
C ILE A 121 -13.98 1.53 -33.34
N ALA A 122 -13.70 2.60 -34.09
CA ALA A 122 -13.82 2.57 -35.54
C ALA A 122 -12.85 1.47 -35.96
N ALA A 123 -13.34 0.46 -36.67
CA ALA A 123 -12.49 -0.52 -37.30
C ALA A 123 -11.49 0.25 -38.17
N VAL A 124 -10.31 0.53 -37.60
CA VAL A 124 -9.25 1.24 -38.29
C VAL A 124 -8.71 0.26 -39.31
N GLY A 125 -9.26 0.31 -40.52
CA GLY A 125 -8.62 -0.30 -41.66
C GLY A 125 -7.22 0.26 -41.77
N SER A 126 -6.26 -0.61 -42.06
CA SER A 126 -4.81 -0.37 -42.13
C SER A 126 -4.36 0.69 -43.14
N GLY A 127 -5.16 1.71 -43.43
CA GLY A 127 -4.88 2.75 -44.44
C GLY A 127 -5.36 4.17 -44.11
N ALA A 128 -6.09 4.36 -43.01
CA ALA A 128 -6.56 5.70 -42.66
C ALA A 128 -5.40 6.58 -42.16
N PRO A 129 -5.29 7.84 -42.57
CA PRO A 129 -4.26 8.75 -42.05
C PRO A 129 -4.42 8.95 -40.54
N ALA A 130 -3.30 8.89 -39.81
CA ALA A 130 -3.30 9.04 -38.35
C ALA A 130 -3.74 10.46 -37.95
N ARG A 131 -4.66 10.55 -36.99
CA ARG A 131 -5.08 11.84 -36.40
C ARG A 131 -4.32 12.10 -35.10
N TRP A 132 -3.36 13.01 -35.15
CA TRP A 132 -2.45 13.30 -34.07
C TRP A 132 -3.00 14.36 -33.11
N LYS A 133 -2.94 14.06 -31.80
CA LYS A 133 -3.23 14.99 -30.70
C LYS A 133 -2.02 15.07 -29.78
N VAL A 134 -1.59 16.28 -29.40
CA VAL A 134 -0.48 16.50 -28.47
C VAL A 134 -0.88 16.01 -27.07
N LEU A 135 -0.11 15.07 -26.52
CA LEU A 135 -0.22 14.59 -25.13
C LEU A 135 0.60 15.46 -24.19
N THR A 136 1.83 15.77 -24.58
CA THR A 136 2.75 16.55 -23.78
C THR A 136 3.78 17.25 -24.66
N LYS A 137 4.21 18.44 -24.26
CA LYS A 137 5.33 19.15 -24.88
C LYS A 137 6.70 18.60 -24.50
N ARG A 138 6.76 17.67 -23.50
CA ARG A 138 7.99 16.96 -23.15
C ARG A 138 8.30 15.93 -24.22
N HIS A 139 9.61 15.69 -24.44
CA HIS A 139 10.10 14.71 -25.44
C HIS A 139 10.34 13.33 -24.80
N ARG A 140 9.53 13.00 -23.79
CA ARG A 140 9.60 11.75 -23.01
C ARG A 140 8.20 11.34 -22.61
N LEU A 141 7.88 10.05 -22.78
CA LEU A 141 6.62 9.45 -22.37
C LEU A 141 6.85 8.05 -21.83
N THR A 142 6.06 7.70 -20.81
CA THR A 142 5.97 6.35 -20.26
C THR A 142 4.55 5.83 -20.52
N TRP A 143 4.43 4.61 -21.04
CA TRP A 143 3.14 3.95 -21.24
C TRP A 143 3.22 2.47 -20.86
N HIS A 144 2.07 1.86 -20.63
CA HIS A 144 1.98 0.42 -20.41
C HIS A 144 2.09 -0.32 -21.75
N ASP A 145 2.99 -1.30 -21.85
CA ASP A 145 3.18 -2.07 -23.07
C ASP A 145 3.19 -3.58 -22.78
N HIS A 146 2.14 -4.27 -23.19
CA HIS A 146 2.00 -5.71 -22.99
C HIS A 146 3.05 -6.55 -23.73
N ARG A 147 3.78 -5.98 -24.68
CA ARG A 147 4.87 -6.67 -25.41
C ARG A 147 6.08 -6.92 -24.52
N LEU A 148 6.23 -6.20 -23.40
CA LEU A 148 7.30 -6.38 -22.44
C LEU A 148 7.10 -7.61 -21.54
N GLY A 149 5.84 -8.03 -21.33
CA GLY A 149 5.49 -9.13 -20.42
C GLY A 149 5.65 -10.53 -21.04
N PRO A 150 5.40 -11.55 -20.24
CA PRO A 150 5.52 -12.94 -20.66
C PRO A 150 4.50 -13.29 -21.77
N ARG A 151 4.96 -14.03 -22.78
CA ARG A 151 4.16 -14.54 -23.91
C ARG A 151 4.26 -16.05 -23.97
N SER A 152 3.45 -16.68 -24.83
CA SER A 152 3.60 -18.10 -25.16
C SER A 152 4.99 -18.39 -25.73
N GLY A 153 5.55 -19.56 -25.42
CA GLY A 153 6.86 -19.98 -25.95
C GLY A 153 8.08 -19.49 -25.16
N LEU A 154 7.90 -19.06 -23.91
CA LEU A 154 9.03 -18.77 -23.03
C LEU A 154 9.90 -20.01 -22.79
N ARG A 155 11.22 -19.82 -22.73
CA ARG A 155 12.15 -20.88 -22.35
C ARG A 155 11.93 -21.26 -20.87
N PRO A 156 11.93 -22.55 -20.54
CA PRO A 156 11.91 -22.99 -19.16
C PRO A 156 13.24 -22.63 -18.47
N GLY A 157 13.17 -22.46 -17.13
CA GLY A 157 14.36 -22.17 -16.30
C GLY A 157 14.45 -20.74 -15.81
N ASP A 158 15.51 -20.46 -15.08
CA ASP A 158 15.84 -19.14 -14.56
C ASP A 158 16.71 -18.35 -15.57
N GLY A 159 16.77 -17.06 -15.38
CA GLY A 159 17.54 -16.16 -16.23
C GLY A 159 16.75 -15.64 -17.43
N ARG A 160 17.40 -15.51 -18.59
CA ARG A 160 16.76 -14.99 -19.81
C ARG A 160 15.85 -16.02 -20.42
N VAL A 161 14.55 -15.76 -20.38
CA VAL A 161 13.50 -16.68 -20.81
C VAL A 161 12.83 -16.28 -22.14
N GLY A 162 13.00 -15.03 -22.59
CA GLY A 162 12.39 -14.55 -23.81
C GLY A 162 13.01 -13.25 -24.34
N GLU A 163 12.46 -12.80 -25.44
CA GLU A 163 12.79 -11.55 -26.11
C GLU A 163 11.53 -10.76 -26.41
N TRP A 164 11.68 -9.45 -26.49
CA TRP A 164 10.61 -8.55 -26.89
C TRP A 164 11.12 -7.52 -27.89
N ALA A 165 10.23 -7.08 -28.77
CA ALA A 165 10.51 -6.03 -29.73
C ALA A 165 9.27 -5.15 -29.90
N ILE A 166 9.50 -3.84 -30.02
CA ILE A 166 8.49 -2.83 -30.29
C ILE A 166 8.92 -2.11 -31.56
N PRO A 167 8.18 -2.31 -32.69
CA PRO A 167 8.50 -1.69 -33.94
C PRO A 167 8.34 -0.16 -33.85
N ILE A 168 9.27 0.55 -34.45
CA ILE A 168 9.26 2.01 -34.58
C ILE A 168 9.66 2.42 -36.00
N VAL A 169 9.36 3.66 -36.35
CA VAL A 169 9.93 4.32 -37.51
C VAL A 169 10.71 5.53 -36.97
N ALA A 170 12.01 5.54 -37.15
CA ALA A 170 12.89 6.61 -36.72
C ALA A 170 13.41 7.40 -37.96
N ASP A 171 13.07 8.68 -38.05
CA ASP A 171 13.41 9.56 -39.16
C ASP A 171 13.09 8.92 -40.53
N GLY A 172 11.88 8.33 -40.63
CA GLY A 172 11.41 7.65 -41.82
C GLY A 172 11.96 6.25 -42.08
N LYS A 173 12.88 5.76 -41.25
CA LYS A 173 13.50 4.41 -41.38
C LYS A 173 12.93 3.42 -40.38
N PRO A 174 12.56 2.21 -40.84
CA PRO A 174 12.13 1.14 -39.91
C PRO A 174 13.25 0.78 -38.91
N ALA A 175 12.86 0.64 -37.64
CA ALA A 175 13.73 0.22 -36.55
C ALA A 175 12.89 -0.49 -35.47
N ALA A 176 13.53 -1.01 -34.44
CA ALA A 176 12.81 -1.60 -33.29
C ALA A 176 13.52 -1.29 -31.98
N ILE A 177 12.73 -1.05 -30.95
CA ILE A 177 13.19 -1.10 -29.55
C ILE A 177 13.17 -2.56 -29.14
N GLN A 178 14.33 -3.12 -28.80
CA GLN A 178 14.48 -4.54 -28.52
C GLN A 178 15.00 -4.77 -27.10
N GLY A 179 14.68 -5.92 -26.54
CA GLY A 179 15.19 -6.32 -25.25
C GLY A 179 14.95 -7.79 -24.91
N GLY A 180 15.35 -8.16 -23.72
CA GLY A 180 15.13 -9.48 -23.17
C GLY A 180 14.15 -9.46 -22.03
N LEU A 181 13.59 -10.64 -21.75
CA LEU A 181 12.74 -10.93 -20.59
C LEU A 181 13.49 -11.95 -19.71
N TRP A 182 13.64 -11.62 -18.44
CA TRP A 182 14.29 -12.49 -17.45
C TRP A 182 13.27 -12.92 -16.41
N ARG A 183 13.37 -14.18 -16.00
CA ARG A 183 12.67 -14.66 -14.81
C ARG A 183 13.47 -14.24 -13.58
N ALA A 184 12.80 -13.61 -12.63
CA ALA A 184 13.42 -13.21 -11.37
C ALA A 184 13.46 -14.41 -10.40
N THR A 185 14.58 -14.64 -9.76
CA THR A 185 14.74 -15.73 -8.78
C THR A 185 13.82 -15.50 -7.59
N LYS A 186 13.01 -16.52 -7.27
CA LYS A 186 12.08 -16.46 -6.14
C LYS A 186 12.83 -16.36 -4.81
N PRO A 187 12.36 -15.52 -3.88
CA PRO A 187 12.99 -15.41 -2.56
C PRO A 187 12.74 -16.66 -1.73
N THR A 188 13.66 -16.95 -0.80
CA THR A 188 13.40 -17.91 0.27
C THR A 188 12.46 -17.29 1.31
N VAL A 189 11.49 -18.07 1.79
CA VAL A 189 10.53 -17.63 2.81
C VAL A 189 11.02 -17.80 4.25
N LEU A 190 12.11 -18.54 4.44
CA LEU A 190 12.62 -18.90 5.77
C LEU A 190 12.94 -17.71 6.69
N PRO A 191 13.61 -16.63 6.24
CA PRO A 191 13.87 -15.47 7.09
C PRO A 191 12.59 -14.80 7.61
N TRP A 192 11.56 -14.76 6.77
CA TRP A 192 10.28 -14.12 7.09
C TRP A 192 9.49 -14.97 8.09
N LEU A 193 9.51 -16.29 7.92
CA LEU A 193 8.95 -17.22 8.89
C LEU A 193 9.63 -17.10 10.26
N ALA A 194 10.95 -16.94 10.32
CA ALA A 194 11.67 -16.73 11.55
C ALA A 194 11.23 -15.45 12.28
N ILE A 195 11.00 -14.35 11.57
CA ILE A 195 10.46 -13.10 12.15
C ILE A 195 9.08 -13.35 12.77
N TRP A 196 8.20 -14.08 12.08
CA TRP A 196 6.88 -14.41 12.60
C TRP A 196 6.94 -15.28 13.85
N LEU A 197 7.75 -16.34 13.86
CA LEU A 197 7.93 -17.20 15.01
C LEU A 197 8.50 -16.44 16.22
N ALA A 198 9.50 -15.59 16.01
CA ALA A 198 10.05 -14.72 17.06
C ALA A 198 8.98 -13.76 17.62
N THR A 199 8.13 -13.21 16.75
CA THR A 199 7.03 -12.30 17.16
C THR A 199 5.99 -13.03 18.00
N VAL A 200 5.59 -14.25 17.61
CA VAL A 200 4.66 -15.09 18.38
C VAL A 200 5.25 -15.45 19.72
N ALA A 201 6.52 -15.83 19.78
CA ALA A 201 7.22 -16.13 21.02
C ALA A 201 7.30 -14.91 21.94
N ALA A 202 7.63 -13.73 21.39
CA ALA A 202 7.67 -12.47 22.13
C ALA A 202 6.29 -12.10 22.71
N ALA A 203 5.21 -12.23 21.91
CA ALA A 203 3.84 -11.99 22.36
C ALA A 203 3.47 -12.95 23.52
N GLY A 204 3.76 -14.24 23.38
CA GLY A 204 3.54 -15.24 24.42
C GLY A 204 4.29 -14.93 25.70
N ALA A 205 5.57 -14.53 25.60
CA ALA A 205 6.38 -14.14 26.74
C ALA A 205 5.82 -12.91 27.47
N VAL A 206 5.47 -11.86 26.70
CA VAL A 206 4.90 -10.63 27.28
C VAL A 206 3.54 -10.87 27.92
N LEU A 207 2.72 -11.74 27.35
CA LEU A 207 1.42 -12.11 27.94
C LEU A 207 1.56 -12.94 29.22
N ARG A 208 2.57 -13.79 29.30
CA ARG A 208 2.79 -14.66 30.49
C ARG A 208 3.56 -13.96 31.62
N LEU A 209 4.64 -13.27 31.27
CA LEU A 209 5.62 -12.74 32.21
C LEU A 209 5.52 -11.21 32.38
N GLY A 210 4.93 -10.52 31.42
CA GLY A 210 4.91 -9.05 31.39
C GLY A 210 3.91 -8.42 32.36
N THR A 211 4.36 -7.37 33.05
CA THR A 211 3.48 -6.47 33.81
C THR A 211 2.53 -5.71 32.89
N SER A 212 1.45 -5.18 33.44
CA SER A 212 0.51 -4.34 32.66
C SER A 212 1.18 -3.09 32.05
N ARG A 213 2.19 -2.55 32.72
CA ARG A 213 3.00 -1.43 32.18
C ARG A 213 3.81 -1.88 30.98
N MET A 214 4.49 -3.01 31.07
CA MET A 214 5.29 -3.59 29.99
C MET A 214 4.43 -3.88 28.76
N ARG A 215 3.27 -4.54 28.91
CA ARG A 215 2.35 -4.81 27.81
C ARG A 215 1.90 -3.53 27.09
N ARG A 216 1.54 -2.48 27.84
CA ARG A 216 1.14 -1.20 27.24
C ARG A 216 2.27 -0.52 26.46
N SER A 217 3.49 -0.56 27.02
CA SER A 217 4.66 0.04 26.35
C SER A 217 5.06 -0.72 25.09
N THR A 218 5.06 -2.07 25.12
CA THR A 218 5.42 -2.88 23.97
C THR A 218 4.38 -2.81 22.85
N VAL A 219 3.09 -2.73 23.17
CA VAL A 219 2.03 -2.54 22.16
C VAL A 219 2.17 -1.18 21.48
N TYR A 220 2.45 -0.11 22.22
CA TYR A 220 2.69 1.19 21.63
C TYR A 220 3.91 1.18 20.71
N LEU A 221 5.04 0.62 21.17
CA LEU A 221 6.26 0.49 20.40
C LEU A 221 6.01 -0.33 19.11
N ALA A 222 5.30 -1.44 19.23
CA ALA A 222 4.95 -2.27 18.08
C ALA A 222 4.09 -1.53 17.05
N ALA A 223 3.13 -0.71 17.50
CA ALA A 223 2.34 0.13 16.60
C ALA A 223 3.22 1.17 15.87
N VAL A 224 4.16 1.81 16.58
CA VAL A 224 5.11 2.76 15.96
C VAL A 224 6.01 2.07 14.94
N ILE A 225 6.53 0.87 15.26
CA ILE A 225 7.35 0.06 14.34
C ILE A 225 6.52 -0.33 13.10
N ALA A 226 5.28 -0.78 13.29
CA ALA A 226 4.40 -1.16 12.18
C ALA A 226 4.14 0.01 11.23
N VAL A 227 3.81 1.19 11.77
CA VAL A 227 3.56 2.39 10.98
C VAL A 227 4.84 2.89 10.30
N GLY A 228 5.97 2.87 10.99
CA GLY A 228 7.27 3.24 10.42
C GLY A 228 7.68 2.32 9.25
N GLY A 229 7.49 1.02 9.40
CA GLY A 229 7.72 0.04 8.34
C GLY A 229 6.80 0.26 7.14
N LEU A 230 5.51 0.50 7.38
CA LEU A 230 4.53 0.79 6.33
C LEU A 230 4.90 2.06 5.56
N LEU A 231 5.28 3.15 6.25
CA LEU A 231 5.73 4.39 5.61
C LEU A 231 6.96 4.16 4.73
N LEU A 232 7.96 3.46 5.24
CA LEU A 232 9.19 3.16 4.50
C LEU A 232 8.89 2.38 3.22
N VAL A 233 8.09 1.33 3.33
CA VAL A 233 7.74 0.45 2.20
C VAL A 233 6.88 1.20 1.18
N SER A 234 5.85 1.93 1.63
CA SER A 234 4.99 2.74 0.75
C SER A 234 5.79 3.82 0.01
N ALA A 235 6.75 4.47 0.67
CA ALA A 235 7.64 5.44 0.04
C ALA A 235 8.52 4.77 -1.04
N GLY A 236 9.05 3.58 -0.76
CA GLY A 236 9.85 2.81 -1.70
C GLY A 236 9.06 2.41 -2.96
N PHE A 237 7.83 1.95 -2.80
CA PHE A 237 6.95 1.58 -3.91
C PHE A 237 6.50 2.80 -4.71
N ALA A 238 6.10 3.86 -4.05
CA ALA A 238 5.68 5.10 -4.70
C ALA A 238 6.81 5.74 -5.52
N ALA A 239 8.04 5.74 -5.01
CA ALA A 239 9.19 6.30 -5.69
C ALA A 239 9.63 5.48 -6.92
N ALA A 240 9.40 4.15 -6.94
CA ALA A 240 9.79 3.28 -8.06
C ALA A 240 8.95 3.50 -9.31
N THR A 241 7.70 3.88 -9.14
CA THR A 241 6.72 3.91 -10.24
C THR A 241 6.84 5.12 -11.17
N GLY A 242 7.75 6.05 -10.90
CA GLY A 242 7.94 7.27 -11.71
C GLY A 242 6.68 8.13 -11.86
N ARG A 243 5.76 8.03 -10.91
CA ARG A 243 4.44 8.67 -10.94
C ARG A 243 4.51 10.17 -10.70
N SER A 244 3.43 10.85 -11.08
CA SER A 244 3.27 12.26 -10.76
C SER A 244 3.30 12.48 -9.23
N ARG A 245 3.72 13.67 -8.79
CA ARG A 245 3.74 14.04 -7.36
C ARG A 245 2.37 13.87 -6.69
N ILE A 246 1.27 14.09 -7.42
CA ILE A 246 -0.09 13.94 -6.90
C ILE A 246 -0.37 12.50 -6.52
N VAL A 247 0.02 11.53 -7.36
CA VAL A 247 -0.16 10.10 -7.09
C VAL A 247 0.73 9.67 -5.94
N LEU A 248 1.99 10.14 -5.89
CA LEU A 248 2.92 9.90 -4.79
C LEU A 248 2.30 10.32 -3.44
N TRP A 249 1.79 11.55 -3.36
CA TRP A 249 1.16 12.05 -2.14
C TRP A 249 -0.11 11.28 -1.79
N GLY A 250 -0.90 10.87 -2.78
CA GLY A 250 -2.08 10.02 -2.56
C GLY A 250 -1.73 8.68 -1.92
N GLU A 251 -0.67 8.02 -2.39
CA GLU A 251 -0.21 6.74 -1.84
C GLU A 251 0.41 6.87 -0.44
N LEU A 252 1.04 8.00 -0.13
CA LEU A 252 1.63 8.26 1.19
C LEU A 252 0.63 8.81 2.21
N ALA A 253 -0.51 9.34 1.79
CA ALA A 253 -1.48 10.00 2.67
C ALA A 253 -1.97 9.07 3.79
N PHE A 254 -2.32 7.83 3.47
CA PHE A 254 -2.81 6.87 4.46
C PHE A 254 -1.73 6.46 5.49
N PRO A 255 -0.52 6.01 5.09
CA PRO A 255 0.55 5.74 6.04
C PRO A 255 0.95 6.97 6.88
N ALA A 256 0.95 8.17 6.30
CA ALA A 256 1.21 9.40 7.02
C ALA A 256 0.12 9.71 8.06
N ALA A 257 -1.16 9.51 7.72
CA ALA A 257 -2.26 9.66 8.66
C ALA A 257 -2.14 8.68 9.83
N LEU A 258 -1.73 7.43 9.58
CA LEU A 258 -1.44 6.45 10.64
C LEU A 258 -0.27 6.90 11.53
N ALA A 259 0.77 7.52 10.96
CA ALA A 259 1.90 8.05 11.74
C ALA A 259 1.46 9.20 12.66
N VAL A 260 0.62 10.10 12.16
CA VAL A 260 0.02 11.17 12.97
C VAL A 260 -0.85 10.58 14.09
N ALA A 261 -1.68 9.56 13.78
CA ALA A 261 -2.52 8.89 14.78
C ALA A 261 -1.69 8.16 15.84
N ALA A 262 -0.59 7.49 15.46
CA ALA A 262 0.35 6.85 16.39
C ALA A 262 1.01 7.90 17.30
N GLY A 263 1.46 9.02 16.74
CA GLY A 263 2.01 10.14 17.50
C GLY A 263 0.98 10.75 18.46
N ALA A 264 -0.24 11.01 18.01
CA ALA A 264 -1.33 11.52 18.84
C ALA A 264 -1.70 10.57 19.99
N ALA A 265 -1.62 9.26 19.76
CA ALA A 265 -1.88 8.26 20.79
C ALA A 265 -0.91 8.39 21.98
N PHE A 266 0.29 8.94 21.79
CA PHE A 266 1.25 9.18 22.87
C PHE A 266 0.69 10.09 23.96
N PHE A 267 -0.12 11.07 23.59
CA PHE A 267 -0.70 12.07 24.51
C PHE A 267 -2.00 11.57 25.20
N LEU A 268 -2.47 10.38 24.87
CA LEU A 268 -3.64 9.78 25.50
C LEU A 268 -3.31 9.19 26.88
N ARG A 269 -4.35 8.99 27.70
CA ARG A 269 -4.22 8.24 28.95
C ARG A 269 -3.75 6.79 28.68
N PRO A 270 -3.06 6.14 29.61
CA PRO A 270 -2.43 4.83 29.37
C PRO A 270 -3.35 3.75 28.79
N ARG A 271 -4.61 3.66 29.24
CA ARG A 271 -5.60 2.70 28.72
C ARG A 271 -6.06 3.08 27.30
N GLN A 272 -6.30 4.36 27.06
CA GLN A 272 -6.72 4.87 25.75
C GLN A 272 -5.59 4.69 24.73
N ARG A 273 -4.35 5.04 25.11
CA ARG A 273 -3.14 4.81 24.30
C ARG A 273 -3.02 3.35 23.89
N TYR A 274 -3.20 2.42 24.83
CA TYR A 274 -3.12 0.98 24.58
C TYR A 274 -4.10 0.51 23.50
N ILE A 275 -5.37 0.91 23.60
CA ILE A 275 -6.40 0.56 22.62
C ILE A 275 -6.15 1.28 21.29
N ALA A 276 -5.86 2.58 21.30
CA ALA A 276 -5.59 3.34 20.10
C ALA A 276 -4.38 2.79 19.32
N SER A 277 -3.33 2.35 20.04
CA SER A 277 -2.17 1.71 19.40
C SER A 277 -2.53 0.42 18.68
N ALA A 278 -3.39 -0.42 19.28
CA ALA A 278 -3.85 -1.64 18.60
C ALA A 278 -4.72 -1.35 17.37
N VAL A 279 -5.56 -0.33 17.43
CA VAL A 279 -6.38 0.10 16.28
C VAL A 279 -5.48 0.59 15.15
N VAL A 280 -4.53 1.47 15.43
CA VAL A 280 -3.56 1.96 14.43
C VAL A 280 -2.75 0.80 13.84
N ALA A 281 -2.28 -0.12 14.68
CA ALA A 281 -1.58 -1.31 14.23
C ALA A 281 -2.46 -2.20 13.34
N GLY A 282 -3.73 -2.38 13.68
CA GLY A 282 -4.69 -3.14 12.86
C GLY A 282 -4.86 -2.56 11.46
N PHE A 283 -4.95 -1.24 11.34
CA PHE A 283 -4.97 -0.58 10.03
C PHE A 283 -3.65 -0.71 9.27
N ALA A 284 -2.50 -0.62 9.96
CA ALA A 284 -1.20 -0.85 9.32
C ALA A 284 -1.06 -2.31 8.85
N PHE A 285 -1.60 -3.28 9.61
CA PHE A 285 -1.66 -4.69 9.22
C PHE A 285 -2.48 -4.88 7.94
N ALA A 286 -3.69 -4.34 7.92
CA ALA A 286 -4.58 -4.45 6.76
C ALA A 286 -3.95 -3.86 5.49
N ALA A 287 -3.31 -2.69 5.60
CA ALA A 287 -2.61 -2.07 4.48
C ALA A 287 -1.41 -2.90 3.99
N ALA A 288 -0.62 -3.47 4.90
CA ALA A 288 0.55 -4.28 4.54
C ALA A 288 0.19 -5.65 3.95
N LEU A 289 -1.05 -6.14 4.16
CA LEU A 289 -1.53 -7.36 3.51
C LEU A 289 -1.60 -7.22 1.98
N GLU A 290 -1.80 -6.03 1.45
CA GLU A 290 -1.79 -5.78 0.00
C GLU A 290 -0.40 -6.03 -0.61
N ASP A 291 0.66 -5.93 0.20
CA ASP A 291 2.05 -6.02 -0.23
C ASP A 291 2.67 -7.42 -0.03
N VAL A 292 1.92 -8.40 0.48
CA VAL A 292 2.45 -9.74 0.82
C VAL A 292 3.01 -10.51 -0.39
N SER A 293 2.63 -10.12 -1.60
CA SER A 293 3.13 -10.71 -2.86
C SER A 293 4.66 -10.63 -2.99
N VAL A 294 5.32 -9.69 -2.28
CA VAL A 294 6.79 -9.56 -2.26
C VAL A 294 7.51 -10.80 -1.74
N PHE A 295 6.83 -11.67 -0.98
CA PHE A 295 7.45 -12.86 -0.39
C PHE A 295 7.55 -14.06 -1.33
N TRP A 296 6.79 -14.10 -2.42
CA TRP A 296 6.80 -15.22 -3.37
C TRP A 296 7.10 -14.83 -4.80
N HIS A 297 7.18 -13.53 -5.12
CA HIS A 297 7.65 -13.06 -6.41
C HIS A 297 9.11 -12.61 -6.33
N GLY A 298 9.87 -12.86 -7.39
CA GLY A 298 11.32 -12.62 -7.40
C GLY A 298 11.71 -11.16 -7.46
N PHE A 299 11.01 -10.35 -8.25
CA PHE A 299 11.28 -8.94 -8.45
C PHE A 299 10.31 -8.08 -7.63
N VAL A 300 10.84 -7.12 -6.88
CA VAL A 300 10.06 -6.14 -6.11
C VAL A 300 10.13 -4.80 -6.81
N VAL A 301 8.96 -4.22 -7.13
CA VAL A 301 8.84 -2.90 -7.78
C VAL A 301 9.01 -1.82 -6.73
N SER A 302 10.23 -1.56 -6.33
CA SER A 302 10.56 -0.61 -5.26
C SER A 302 11.86 0.13 -5.59
N SER A 303 12.00 1.37 -5.14
CA SER A 303 13.27 2.09 -5.12
C SER A 303 14.22 1.57 -4.04
N LEU A 304 13.69 0.81 -3.07
CA LEU A 304 14.48 0.13 -2.05
C LEU A 304 15.01 -1.21 -2.57
N PRO A 305 16.16 -1.66 -2.09
CA PRO A 305 16.61 -3.04 -2.32
C PRO A 305 15.52 -4.05 -1.90
N ALA A 306 15.30 -5.08 -2.71
CA ALA A 306 14.21 -6.03 -2.53
C ALA A 306 14.15 -6.65 -1.12
N GLN A 307 15.32 -6.92 -0.51
CA GLN A 307 15.38 -7.46 0.85
C GLN A 307 14.92 -6.46 1.90
N ILE A 308 15.22 -5.17 1.71
CA ILE A 308 14.75 -4.10 2.62
C ILE A 308 13.23 -3.92 2.50
N ALA A 309 12.70 -3.93 1.28
CA ALA A 309 11.26 -3.86 1.07
C ALA A 309 10.54 -5.06 1.73
N ARG A 310 11.04 -6.29 1.53
CA ARG A 310 10.51 -7.49 2.18
C ARG A 310 10.59 -7.43 3.70
N ALA A 311 11.74 -7.01 4.25
CA ALA A 311 11.92 -6.84 5.68
C ALA A 311 10.94 -5.81 6.26
N GLY A 312 10.70 -4.71 5.55
CA GLY A 312 9.73 -3.69 5.93
C GLY A 312 8.31 -4.23 6.00
N VAL A 313 7.86 -4.98 4.96
CA VAL A 313 6.54 -5.63 4.98
C VAL A 313 6.43 -6.65 6.11
N ALA A 314 7.44 -7.54 6.27
CA ALA A 314 7.44 -8.55 7.32
C ALA A 314 7.38 -7.92 8.72
N THR A 315 8.18 -6.88 8.97
CA THR A 315 8.23 -6.17 10.26
C THR A 315 6.91 -5.44 10.52
N THR A 316 6.32 -4.80 9.52
CA THR A 316 5.00 -4.16 9.63
C THR A 316 3.94 -5.15 10.06
N LEU A 317 3.81 -6.25 9.32
CA LEU A 317 2.83 -7.30 9.61
C LEU A 317 3.06 -7.92 11.00
N ALA A 318 4.29 -8.29 11.32
CA ALA A 318 4.63 -8.95 12.58
C ALA A 318 4.38 -8.03 13.79
N ALA A 319 4.86 -6.78 13.74
CA ALA A 319 4.66 -5.81 14.82
C ALA A 319 3.18 -5.46 15.01
N ALA A 320 2.44 -5.29 13.91
CA ALA A 320 1.02 -5.00 13.95
C ALA A 320 0.22 -6.19 14.53
N ALA A 321 0.49 -7.41 14.08
CA ALA A 321 -0.12 -8.63 14.62
C ALA A 321 0.16 -8.79 16.12
N TYR A 322 1.40 -8.53 16.55
CA TYR A 322 1.78 -8.51 17.97
C TYR A 322 0.91 -7.55 18.78
N ALA A 323 0.81 -6.29 18.33
CA ALA A 323 0.05 -5.27 19.06
C ALA A 323 -1.43 -5.65 19.21
N VAL A 324 -2.05 -6.13 18.13
CA VAL A 324 -3.46 -6.56 18.12
C VAL A 324 -3.65 -7.80 19.00
N ALA A 325 -2.81 -8.82 18.85
CA ALA A 325 -2.93 -10.07 19.61
C ALA A 325 -2.79 -9.86 21.13
N VAL A 326 -1.83 -9.03 21.57
CA VAL A 326 -1.64 -8.74 23.00
C VAL A 326 -2.84 -8.02 23.59
N VAL A 327 -3.42 -7.04 22.87
CA VAL A 327 -4.60 -6.31 23.33
C VAL A 327 -5.83 -7.22 23.38
N LEU A 328 -6.07 -8.02 22.35
CA LEU A 328 -7.20 -8.95 22.31
C LEU A 328 -7.09 -9.99 23.44
N ALA A 329 -5.90 -10.56 23.66
CA ALA A 329 -5.69 -11.51 24.74
C ALA A 329 -5.89 -10.91 26.13
N ASP A 330 -5.50 -9.64 26.35
CA ASP A 330 -5.77 -8.93 27.60
C ASP A 330 -7.27 -8.67 27.79
N LEU A 331 -7.97 -8.24 26.75
CA LEU A 331 -9.42 -8.01 26.81
C LEU A 331 -10.18 -9.30 27.13
N MET A 332 -9.77 -10.43 26.56
CA MET A 332 -10.38 -11.74 26.84
C MET A 332 -10.10 -12.23 28.27
N ARG A 333 -8.98 -11.82 28.89
CA ARG A 333 -8.64 -12.17 30.29
C ARG A 333 -9.39 -11.31 31.30
N ASP A 334 -9.67 -10.06 30.96
CA ASP A 334 -10.40 -9.12 31.84
C ASP A 334 -11.92 -9.45 31.94
N GLU A 335 -12.45 -10.43 31.18
CA GLU A 335 -13.75 -11.01 31.41
C GLU A 335 -13.64 -12.30 32.27
N PRO A 336 -14.10 -12.23 33.52
CA PRO A 336 -15.50 -12.36 33.82
C PRO A 336 -16.03 -11.11 34.54
N VAL A 337 -17.04 -10.50 34.02
CA VAL A 337 -17.96 -9.75 34.85
C VAL A 337 -18.34 -10.67 36.00
N ARG A 338 -17.61 -10.56 37.11
CA ARG A 338 -18.13 -11.02 38.39
C ARG A 338 -19.43 -10.26 38.53
N LEU A 339 -20.53 -10.91 38.15
CA LEU A 339 -21.82 -10.59 38.71
C LEU A 339 -21.55 -10.53 40.20
N ARG A 340 -21.30 -9.33 40.72
CA ARG A 340 -21.24 -9.11 42.18
C ARG A 340 -22.54 -9.66 42.67
N ARG A 341 -22.51 -10.86 43.21
CA ARG A 341 -23.64 -11.36 44.02
C ARG A 341 -24.02 -10.20 44.90
N PRO A 342 -25.29 -9.73 44.87
CA PRO A 342 -25.74 -8.65 45.74
C PRO A 342 -25.23 -9.02 47.16
N ARG A 343 -24.46 -8.14 47.80
CA ARG A 343 -24.07 -8.37 49.18
C ARG A 343 -25.39 -8.66 49.92
N PRO A 344 -25.46 -9.81 50.67
CA PRO A 344 -26.64 -10.06 51.47
C PRO A 344 -26.90 -8.81 52.30
N ARG A 345 -28.08 -8.27 52.18
CA ARG A 345 -28.49 -7.13 53.02
C ARG A 345 -28.25 -7.56 54.48
N PRO A 346 -27.53 -6.76 55.31
CA PRO A 346 -27.39 -7.08 56.72
C PRO A 346 -28.82 -7.27 57.29
N PRO A 347 -29.01 -8.25 58.15
CA PRO A 347 -30.31 -8.50 58.78
C PRO A 347 -30.78 -7.21 59.42
N LEU A 348 -32.03 -6.85 59.11
CA LEU A 348 -32.69 -5.68 59.71
C LEU A 348 -32.58 -5.86 61.24
N GLN A 349 -31.77 -5.01 61.89
CA GLN A 349 -31.77 -4.96 63.34
C GLN A 349 -33.21 -4.73 63.85
N PRO A 350 -33.71 -5.56 64.79
CA PRO A 350 -35.02 -5.32 65.35
C PRO A 350 -35.03 -3.94 65.99
N ARG A 351 -36.00 -3.11 65.58
CA ARG A 351 -36.21 -1.81 66.20
C ARG A 351 -36.43 -2.06 67.70
N LEU A 352 -35.54 -1.60 68.54
CA LEU A 352 -35.74 -1.54 69.99
C LEU A 352 -37.05 -0.80 70.27
N ALA A 353 -37.97 -1.53 70.89
CA ALA A 353 -39.25 -0.96 71.29
C ALA A 353 -38.98 0.17 72.29
N ILE A 354 -39.45 1.37 71.97
CA ILE A 354 -39.42 2.52 72.85
C ILE A 354 -40.28 2.20 74.08
N PRO A 355 -39.76 2.23 75.30
CA PRO A 355 -40.58 1.98 76.48
C PRO A 355 -41.58 3.07 76.63
N LYS A 356 -42.86 2.69 76.73
CA LYS A 356 -43.99 3.61 77.02
C LYS A 356 -43.77 4.24 78.41
N GLY A 357 -43.53 5.55 78.43
CA GLY A 357 -43.42 6.31 79.66
C GLY A 357 -44.70 6.18 80.49
N LYS A 358 -44.57 5.95 81.83
CA LYS A 358 -45.69 5.95 82.80
C LYS A 358 -46.32 7.35 82.84
N PRO A 359 -47.67 7.44 82.86
CA PRO A 359 -48.36 8.71 83.16
C PRO A 359 -48.18 9.04 84.61
N ARG A 360 -47.97 10.33 84.93
CA ARG A 360 -48.13 10.91 86.25
C ARG A 360 -49.55 11.40 86.39
#